data_7552d6298e1e3eda3d87d5e659e71106
#
_entry.id   7552d6298e1e3eda3d87d5e659e71106
#
_cell.length_a   1.000
_cell.length_b   1.000
_cell.length_c   1.000
_cell.angle_alpha   90.00
_cell.angle_beta   90.00
_cell.angle_gamma   90.00
#
_symmetry.space_group_name_H-M   'P 1'
#
loop_
_entity.id
_entity.type
_entity.pdbx_description
1 polymer ?
#
loop_
_entity_poly.entity_id
_entity_poly.type
_entity_poly.pdbx_seq_one_letter_code
_entity_poly.pdbx_strand_id
1 'polypeptide(L)' 'MMQVSKSELIHHRLQAMLREHSFSDLEYLGERKSYKSGELQHFYRIGEHEVPVDAIEDLESEDTDESDTI' A
#
# COMPACT_ATOMS: atom_id res chain seq x y z
N MET A 1 -21.23 -3.77 11.80
CA MET A 1 -20.17 -4.40 11.02
C MET A 1 -19.10 -3.38 10.68
N MET A 2 -17.88 -3.75 10.87
CA MET A 2 -16.76 -2.84 10.62
C MET A 2 -16.29 -2.96 9.20
N GLN A 3 -15.99 -1.81 8.63
CA GLN A 3 -15.42 -1.77 7.30
C GLN A 3 -13.96 -1.37 7.43
N VAL A 4 -13.11 -2.11 6.73
CA VAL A 4 -11.70 -1.84 6.74
C VAL A 4 -11.39 -1.03 5.48
N SER A 5 -10.64 0.04 5.64
CA SER A 5 -10.29 0.86 4.49
C SER A 5 -9.38 0.07 3.56
N LYS A 6 -9.38 0.48 2.29
CA LYS A 6 -8.55 -0.19 1.31
C LYS A 6 -7.07 -0.07 1.68
N SER A 7 -6.69 1.06 2.24
CA SER A 7 -5.30 1.24 2.68
C SER A 7 -4.91 0.23 3.74
N GLU A 8 -5.81 -0.03 4.68
CA GLU A 8 -5.52 -1.01 5.72
C GLU A 8 -5.43 -2.41 5.16
N LEU A 9 -6.28 -2.73 4.21
CA LEU A 9 -6.21 -4.05 3.57
C LEU A 9 -4.88 -4.23 2.86
N ILE A 10 -4.42 -3.21 2.18
CA ILE A 10 -3.14 -3.26 1.49
C ILE A 10 -2.01 -3.44 2.51
N HIS A 11 -2.08 -2.70 3.61
CA HIS A 11 -1.07 -2.81 4.66
C HIS A 11 -1.03 -4.24 5.21
N HIS A 12 -2.18 -4.81 5.51
CA HIS A 12 -2.23 -6.16 6.05
C HIS A 12 -1.70 -7.18 5.05
N ARG A 13 -2.03 -6.98 3.78
CA ARG A 13 -1.55 -7.89 2.74
C ARG A 13 -0.04 -7.84 2.61
N LEU A 14 0.52 -6.64 2.63
CA LEU A 14 1.96 -6.49 2.52
C LEU A 14 2.67 -7.05 3.74
N GLN A 15 2.09 -6.85 4.92
CA GLN A 15 2.67 -7.42 6.13
C GLN A 15 2.68 -8.95 6.08
N ALA A 16 1.60 -9.53 5.58
CA ALA A 16 1.54 -10.98 5.46
C ALA A 16 2.60 -11.49 4.50
N MET A 17 2.79 -10.80 3.39
CA MET A 17 3.80 -11.17 2.43
C MET A 17 5.19 -11.13 3.05
N LEU A 18 5.46 -10.09 3.83
CA LEU A 18 6.77 -9.96 4.46
C LEU A 18 7.00 -11.00 5.54
N ARG A 19 5.93 -11.48 6.16
CA ARG A 19 6.06 -12.53 7.15
C ARG A 19 6.36 -13.87 6.52
N GLU A 20 5.80 -14.12 5.35
CA GLU A 20 5.94 -15.43 4.70
C GLU A 20 7.18 -15.52 3.84
N HIS A 21 7.62 -14.41 3.30
CA HIS A 21 8.76 -14.41 2.38
C HIS A 21 9.64 -13.20 2.66
N SER A 22 10.91 -13.35 2.31
CA SER A 22 11.84 -12.23 2.37
C SER A 22 11.96 -11.65 0.98
N PHE A 23 11.61 -10.38 0.85
CA PHE A 23 11.78 -9.67 -0.41
C PHE A 23 12.86 -8.62 -0.25
N SER A 24 13.83 -8.63 -1.16
CA SER A 24 14.92 -7.67 -1.08
C SER A 24 14.49 -6.27 -1.46
N ASP A 25 13.42 -6.16 -2.26
CA ASP A 25 12.97 -4.86 -2.72
C ASP A 25 11.63 -4.45 -2.14
N LEU A 26 11.27 -5.03 -0.99
CA LEU A 26 10.05 -4.63 -0.27
C LEU A 26 10.37 -4.56 1.21
N GLU A 27 10.16 -3.39 1.79
CA GLU A 27 10.50 -3.18 3.19
C GLU A 27 9.49 -2.24 3.83
N TYR A 28 9.12 -2.53 5.07
CA TYR A 28 8.21 -1.67 5.83
C TYR A 28 9.03 -0.59 6.52
N LEU A 29 8.62 0.67 6.31
CA LEU A 29 9.35 1.81 6.82
C LEU A 29 8.70 2.46 8.03
N GLY A 30 7.51 2.02 8.43
CA GLY A 30 6.82 2.61 9.54
C GLY A 30 5.82 3.65 9.09
N GLU A 31 5.29 4.38 10.05
CA GLU A 31 4.28 5.39 9.76
C GLU A 31 4.95 6.73 9.57
N ARG A 32 4.57 7.41 8.50
CA ARG A 32 5.05 8.74 8.18
C ARG A 32 3.92 9.53 7.57
N LYS A 33 4.13 10.83 7.49
CA LYS A 33 3.14 11.71 6.89
C LYS A 33 3.12 11.49 5.39
N SER A 34 1.95 11.14 4.88
CA SER A 34 1.80 10.85 3.46
C SER A 34 1.88 12.13 2.65
N TYR A 35 2.63 12.08 1.54
CA TYR A 35 2.70 13.22 0.66
C TYR A 35 1.42 13.37 -0.16
N LYS A 36 0.56 12.36 -0.14
CA LYS A 36 -0.68 12.42 -0.89
C LYS A 36 -1.80 13.00 -0.07
N SER A 37 -1.99 12.50 1.17
CA SER A 37 -3.11 12.92 1.99
C SER A 37 -2.73 13.89 3.10
N GLY A 38 -1.45 13.94 3.45
CA GLY A 38 -1.00 14.77 4.56
C GLY A 38 -1.23 14.15 5.91
N GLU A 39 -1.68 12.92 5.96
CA GLU A 39 -1.95 12.22 7.21
C GLU A 39 -0.98 11.06 7.37
N LEU A 40 -0.91 10.54 8.60
CA LEU A 40 -0.03 9.43 8.88
C LEU A 40 -0.49 8.19 8.12
N GLN A 41 0.44 7.56 7.42
CA GLN A 41 0.20 6.36 6.65
C GLN A 41 1.38 5.43 6.79
N HIS A 42 1.13 4.15 6.58
CA HIS A 42 2.22 3.18 6.55
C HIS A 42 2.99 3.35 5.26
N PHE A 43 4.30 3.46 5.39
CA PHE A 43 5.17 3.62 4.23
C PHE A 43 5.91 2.34 3.97
N TYR A 44 6.04 2.01 2.71
CA TYR A 44 6.79 0.85 2.26
C TYR A 44 7.79 1.27 1.20
N ARG A 45 8.95 0.66 1.26
CA ARG A 45 9.93 0.84 0.20
C ARG A 45 9.73 -0.27 -0.81
N ILE A 46 9.39 0.11 -2.02
CA ILE A 46 9.19 -0.82 -3.13
C ILE A 46 10.22 -0.47 -4.18
N GLY A 47 11.20 -1.37 -4.36
CA GLY A 47 12.31 -1.07 -5.21
C GLY A 47 13.11 0.08 -4.64
N GLU A 48 13.17 1.17 -5.37
CA GLU A 48 13.90 2.35 -4.93
C GLU A 48 12.98 3.47 -4.45
N HIS A 49 11.69 3.19 -4.34
CA HIS A 49 10.71 4.22 -4.03
C HIS A 49 10.07 3.97 -2.68
N GLU A 50 9.93 5.03 -1.91
CA GLU A 50 9.22 4.98 -0.63
C GLU A 50 7.83 5.55 -0.87
N VAL A 51 6.81 4.71 -0.66
CA VAL A 51 5.44 5.08 -0.99
C VAL A 51 4.52 4.79 0.18
N PRO A 52 3.53 5.67 0.40
CA PRO A 52 2.50 5.39 1.40
C PRO A 52 1.44 4.48 0.81
N VAL A 53 0.75 3.75 1.67
CA VAL A 53 -0.25 2.79 1.17
C VAL A 53 -1.41 3.49 0.46
N ASP A 54 -1.71 4.74 0.80
CA ASP A 54 -2.79 5.42 0.09
C ASP A 54 -2.40 5.72 -1.37
N ALA A 55 -1.12 5.84 -1.65
CA ALA A 55 -0.68 5.96 -3.04
C ALA A 55 -0.75 4.63 -3.76
N ILE A 56 -0.48 3.54 -3.05
CA ILE A 56 -0.63 2.21 -3.63
C ILE A 56 -2.10 1.94 -3.95
N GLU A 57 -2.98 2.41 -3.09
CA GLU A 57 -4.41 2.28 -3.32
C GLU A 57 -4.83 2.89 -4.65
N ASP A 58 -4.25 4.03 -4.99
CA ASP A 58 -4.55 4.67 -6.25
C ASP A 58 -4.17 3.79 -7.44
N LEU A 59 -3.01 3.15 -7.34
CA LEU A 59 -2.55 2.31 -8.43
C LEU A 59 -3.48 1.12 -8.63
N GLU A 60 -3.95 0.55 -7.54
CA GLU A 60 -4.87 -0.58 -7.64
C GLU A 60 -6.20 -0.15 -8.22
N SER A 61 -6.64 1.05 -7.88
CA SER A 61 -7.88 1.55 -8.42
C SER A 61 -7.81 1.72 -9.93
N GLU A 62 -6.69 2.17 -10.42
CA GLU A 62 -6.51 2.34 -11.86
C GLU A 62 -6.63 1.01 -12.58
N ASP A 63 -6.03 -0.02 -12.00
CA ASP A 63 -6.12 -1.35 -12.61
C ASP A 63 -7.57 -1.80 -12.71
N THR A 64 -8.31 -1.58 -11.66
CA THR A 64 -9.71 -1.97 -11.64
C THR A 64 -10.49 -1.25 -12.72
N ASP A 65 -10.20 0.02 -12.89
CA ASP A 65 -10.90 0.81 -13.90
C ASP A 65 -10.66 0.26 -15.28
N GLU A 66 -9.45 -0.13 -15.58
CA GLU A 66 -9.14 -0.69 -16.87
C GLU A 66 -9.97 -1.92 -17.15
N SER A 67 -10.11 -2.76 -16.15
CA SER A 67 -10.88 -3.97 -16.31
C SER A 67 -12.32 -3.64 -16.68
N ASP A 68 -12.83 -2.61 -16.09
CA ASP A 68 -14.22 -2.26 -16.28
C ASP A 68 -14.52 -1.74 -17.66
N THR A 69 -13.58 -1.10 -18.27
CA THR A 69 -13.84 -0.48 -19.55
C THR A 69 -14.05 -1.49 -20.66
N ILE A 70 -13.71 -2.70 -20.45
CA ILE A 70 -13.91 -3.71 -21.44
C ILE A 70 -15.33 -4.24 -21.39
#